data_3f3aad1ff3b080336282aebb83c80644
#
_entry.id   3f3aad1ff3b080336282aebb83c80644
#
_cell.length_a   1.000
_cell.length_b   1.000
_cell.length_c   1.000
_cell.angle_alpha   90.00
_cell.angle_beta   90.00
_cell.angle_gamma   90.00
#
_symmetry.space_group_name_H-M   'P 1'
#
loop_
_entity.id
_entity.type
_entity.pdbx_description
1 polymer ?
#
loop_
_entity_poly.entity_id
_entity_poly.type
_entity_poly.pdbx_seq_one_letter_code
_entity_poly.pdbx_strand_id
1 'polypeptide(L)'
;MYVEKMRNSDIIKSDRIFSITHEQDVDGLFCGAILKNAFRNTLVFLTNHGHQNMKKVADVLAINVTRSKKPGVIIFSDLSINNLEDVEAIEKSSSKAKEYGWDIVWLDHHYWNEEIKKRVQSFSKLILSPEHEQKCAAELVCQQFAKDRTACKRMAEFAHIVDFRLPGIHNLPPLPEIITYYRSMPDAYSKLQQLIEKASGGIFWDEDLQEEYDNKYLPLKEEALASALKSLSLHNIGNYIIAVAESPKVIAKSILAEKMFVEKPEAVMVVLFSPDGKISIRRKPGTNIRCDMIASKLNGGGHSYAAGATITRENSINIQTTDVVQSLQTVIES
;
A
#
# COMPACT_ATOMS: atom_id res chain seq x y z
N MET A 1 -28.13 21.67 -12.14
CA MET A 1 -26.95 21.75 -12.99
C MET A 1 -26.53 20.32 -13.27
N TYR A 2 -26.68 19.89 -14.52
CA TYR A 2 -26.60 18.49 -14.95
C TYR A 2 -25.19 17.93 -14.74
N VAL A 3 -25.04 16.94 -13.85
CA VAL A 3 -23.90 16.01 -13.88
C VAL A 3 -24.22 15.02 -14.99
N GLU A 4 -23.64 15.22 -16.17
CA GLU A 4 -23.71 14.28 -17.28
C GLU A 4 -23.15 12.92 -16.80
N LYS A 5 -24.03 11.92 -16.75
CA LYS A 5 -23.66 10.52 -16.64
C LYS A 5 -22.90 10.14 -17.91
N MET A 6 -21.60 10.36 -17.94
CA MET A 6 -20.74 9.80 -18.98
C MET A 6 -20.88 8.27 -18.94
N ARG A 7 -21.27 7.68 -20.07
CA ARG A 7 -21.35 6.21 -20.22
C ARG A 7 -19.93 5.64 -20.17
N ASN A 8 -19.76 4.45 -19.59
CA ASN A 8 -18.47 3.75 -19.47
C ASN A 8 -17.71 3.61 -20.81
N SER A 9 -18.40 3.69 -21.96
CA SER A 9 -17.83 3.68 -23.31
C SER A 9 -16.97 4.91 -23.64
N ASP A 10 -17.08 6.01 -22.89
CA ASP A 10 -16.41 7.28 -23.20
C ASP A 10 -15.04 7.41 -22.55
N ILE A 11 -14.69 6.49 -21.64
CA ILE A 11 -13.42 6.56 -20.87
C ILE A 11 -12.27 5.85 -21.57
N ILE A 12 -12.56 4.80 -22.35
CA ILE A 12 -11.52 4.00 -22.99
C ILE A 12 -11.75 3.92 -24.49
N LYS A 13 -11.03 4.76 -25.21
CA LYS A 13 -10.90 4.69 -26.67
C LYS A 13 -9.74 3.80 -27.15
N SER A 14 -8.99 3.21 -26.22
CA SER A 14 -7.79 2.42 -26.49
C SER A 14 -7.77 1.16 -25.62
N ASP A 15 -7.34 0.05 -26.18
CA ASP A 15 -7.05 -1.21 -25.47
C ASP A 15 -5.64 -1.22 -24.81
N ARG A 16 -4.89 -0.13 -24.99
CA ARG A 16 -3.56 0.06 -24.40
C ARG A 16 -3.67 0.73 -23.04
N ILE A 17 -3.33 0.01 -22.00
CA ILE A 17 -3.36 0.48 -20.62
C ILE A 17 -1.95 0.51 -20.04
N PHE A 18 -1.59 1.63 -19.44
CA PHE A 18 -0.45 1.73 -18.55
C PHE A 18 -0.96 1.90 -17.11
N SER A 19 -1.01 0.79 -16.38
CA SER A 19 -1.45 0.72 -14.99
C SER A 19 -0.28 1.04 -14.06
N ILE A 20 -0.47 1.98 -13.14
CA ILE A 20 0.46 2.33 -12.08
C ILE A 20 -0.28 2.08 -10.77
N THR A 21 0.19 1.11 -9.99
CA THR A 21 -0.57 0.63 -8.83
C THR A 21 0.32 0.31 -7.65
N HIS A 22 -0.27 0.30 -6.46
CA HIS A 22 0.39 0.01 -5.20
C HIS A 22 0.91 -1.44 -5.15
N GLU A 23 2.09 -1.65 -4.55
CA GLU A 23 2.75 -2.96 -4.52
C GLU A 23 2.69 -3.68 -3.17
N GLN A 24 2.12 -3.04 -2.13
CA GLN A 24 2.28 -3.53 -0.76
C GLN A 24 1.22 -4.54 -0.32
N ASP A 25 0.07 -4.55 -0.97
CA ASP A 25 -1.09 -5.30 -0.55
C ASP A 25 -1.90 -5.87 -1.70
N VAL A 26 -2.96 -6.56 -1.35
CA VAL A 26 -3.84 -7.23 -2.30
C VAL A 26 -4.62 -6.23 -3.14
N ASP A 27 -5.03 -5.10 -2.56
CA ASP A 27 -5.86 -4.11 -3.25
C ASP A 27 -5.12 -3.53 -4.45
N GLY A 28 -3.91 -3.01 -4.22
CA GLY A 28 -3.08 -2.50 -5.29
C GLY A 28 -2.71 -3.53 -6.35
N LEU A 29 -2.31 -4.76 -5.95
CA LEU A 29 -1.99 -5.81 -6.92
C LEU A 29 -3.20 -6.21 -7.75
N PHE A 30 -4.38 -6.31 -7.14
CA PHE A 30 -5.60 -6.70 -7.85
C PHE A 30 -6.12 -5.59 -8.76
N CYS A 31 -5.85 -4.32 -8.48
CA CYS A 31 -6.07 -3.26 -9.46
C CYS A 31 -5.36 -3.56 -10.78
N GLY A 32 -4.06 -3.89 -10.72
CA GLY A 32 -3.26 -4.26 -11.89
C GLY A 32 -3.77 -5.53 -12.58
N ALA A 33 -4.11 -6.56 -11.80
CA ALA A 33 -4.62 -7.83 -12.33
C ALA A 33 -6.00 -7.69 -13.02
N ILE A 34 -6.90 -6.90 -12.44
CA ILE A 34 -8.22 -6.61 -13.03
C ILE A 34 -8.05 -5.88 -14.37
N LEU A 35 -7.20 -4.87 -14.43
CA LEU A 35 -6.92 -4.15 -15.68
C LEU A 35 -6.31 -5.07 -16.73
N LYS A 36 -5.40 -5.95 -16.34
CA LYS A 36 -4.78 -6.92 -17.23
C LYS A 36 -5.76 -7.99 -17.73
N ASN A 37 -6.70 -8.44 -16.89
CA ASN A 37 -7.81 -9.29 -17.31
C ASN A 37 -8.76 -8.57 -18.28
N ALA A 38 -9.02 -7.28 -18.06
CA ALA A 38 -9.95 -6.49 -18.87
C ALA A 38 -9.36 -6.12 -20.24
N PHE A 39 -8.07 -5.82 -20.32
CA PHE A 39 -7.40 -5.27 -21.50
C PHE A 39 -6.14 -6.05 -21.85
N ARG A 40 -6.06 -6.55 -23.09
CA ARG A 40 -4.92 -7.38 -23.57
C ARG A 40 -3.57 -6.66 -23.49
N ASN A 41 -3.55 -5.36 -23.77
CA ASN A 41 -2.33 -4.57 -23.87
C ASN A 41 -2.11 -3.76 -22.60
N THR A 42 -2.14 -4.41 -21.43
CA THR A 42 -1.88 -3.77 -20.14
C THR A 42 -0.44 -3.98 -19.70
N LEU A 43 0.28 -2.88 -19.49
CA LEU A 43 1.55 -2.86 -18.79
C LEU A 43 1.28 -2.41 -17.36
N VAL A 44 1.71 -3.21 -16.38
CA VAL A 44 1.56 -2.90 -14.95
C VAL A 44 2.90 -2.46 -14.38
N PHE A 45 2.93 -1.28 -13.80
CA PHE A 45 4.05 -0.74 -13.05
C PHE A 45 3.68 -0.67 -11.56
N LEU A 46 4.43 -1.39 -10.75
CA LEU A 46 4.26 -1.46 -9.30
C LEU A 46 5.10 -0.38 -8.61
N THR A 47 4.50 0.30 -7.65
CA THR A 47 5.16 1.37 -6.89
C THR A 47 4.59 1.51 -5.48
N ASN A 48 5.14 2.43 -4.72
CA ASN A 48 4.71 2.77 -3.37
C ASN A 48 4.40 4.26 -3.24
N HIS A 49 3.79 4.63 -2.12
CA HIS A 49 3.67 6.02 -1.70
C HIS A 49 5.04 6.65 -1.41
N GLY A 50 5.07 7.98 -1.38
CA GLY A 50 6.21 8.77 -0.97
C GLY A 50 7.01 9.35 -2.12
N HIS A 51 7.68 10.48 -1.83
CA HIS A 51 8.31 11.37 -2.79
C HIS A 51 9.23 10.66 -3.80
N GLN A 52 10.17 9.84 -3.33
CA GLN A 52 11.10 9.15 -4.23
C GLN A 52 10.40 8.20 -5.22
N ASN A 53 9.30 7.57 -4.78
CA ASN A 53 8.53 6.66 -5.63
C ASN A 53 7.71 7.44 -6.65
N MET A 54 7.06 8.54 -6.25
CA MET A 54 6.32 9.41 -7.17
C MET A 54 7.25 10.05 -8.22
N LYS A 55 8.47 10.40 -7.85
CA LYS A 55 9.48 10.87 -8.81
C LYS A 55 9.85 9.77 -9.82
N LYS A 56 10.08 8.53 -9.37
CA LYS A 56 10.30 7.40 -10.29
C LYS A 56 9.10 7.17 -11.22
N VAL A 57 7.88 7.29 -10.70
CA VAL A 57 6.65 7.21 -11.52
C VAL A 57 6.66 8.28 -12.60
N ALA A 58 6.98 9.53 -12.26
CA ALA A 58 7.07 10.62 -13.25
C ALA A 58 8.09 10.32 -14.36
N ASP A 59 9.27 9.79 -14.00
CA ASP A 59 10.31 9.40 -14.96
C ASP A 59 9.85 8.25 -15.87
N VAL A 60 9.24 7.21 -15.29
CA VAL A 60 8.73 6.06 -16.04
C VAL A 60 7.61 6.46 -16.98
N LEU A 61 6.71 7.35 -16.56
CA LEU A 61 5.67 7.94 -17.39
C LEU A 61 6.27 8.64 -18.60
N ALA A 62 7.21 9.55 -18.37
CA ALA A 62 7.85 10.33 -19.42
C ALA A 62 8.50 9.42 -20.48
N ILE A 63 9.17 8.34 -20.05
CA ILE A 63 9.81 7.37 -20.94
C ILE A 63 8.78 6.58 -21.75
N ASN A 64 7.74 6.02 -21.09
CA ASN A 64 6.77 5.16 -21.77
C ASN A 64 5.90 5.93 -22.75
N VAL A 65 5.51 7.14 -22.39
CA VAL A 65 4.72 8.03 -23.26
C VAL A 65 5.47 8.39 -24.54
N THR A 66 6.74 8.78 -24.41
CA THR A 66 7.56 9.21 -25.58
C THR A 66 7.95 8.04 -26.48
N ARG A 67 8.12 6.84 -25.93
CA ARG A 67 8.46 5.64 -26.71
C ARG A 67 7.25 5.00 -27.40
N SER A 68 6.07 5.34 -26.97
CA SER A 68 4.85 4.73 -27.52
C SER A 68 4.45 5.38 -28.84
N LYS A 69 4.30 4.55 -29.87
CA LYS A 69 3.82 5.00 -31.20
C LYS A 69 2.32 5.30 -31.24
N LYS A 70 1.56 4.84 -30.23
CA LYS A 70 0.10 5.03 -30.15
C LYS A 70 -0.27 5.43 -28.71
N PRO A 71 -1.16 6.40 -28.54
CA PRO A 71 -1.66 6.77 -27.23
C PRO A 71 -2.49 5.64 -26.59
N GLY A 72 -2.72 5.75 -25.31
CA GLY A 72 -3.50 4.83 -24.51
C GLY A 72 -4.10 5.52 -23.31
N VAL A 73 -4.38 4.75 -22.25
CA VAL A 73 -4.87 5.28 -20.99
C VAL A 73 -3.87 4.95 -19.89
N ILE A 74 -3.45 5.95 -19.14
CA ILE A 74 -2.68 5.81 -17.91
C ILE A 74 -3.67 5.70 -16.76
N ILE A 75 -3.57 4.64 -15.98
CA ILE A 75 -4.46 4.40 -14.84
C ILE A 75 -3.62 4.29 -13.57
N PHE A 76 -3.77 5.29 -12.69
CA PHE A 76 -3.29 5.21 -11.31
C PHE A 76 -4.35 4.55 -10.46
N SER A 77 -3.97 3.62 -9.60
CA SER A 77 -4.89 2.95 -8.69
C SER A 77 -4.24 2.64 -7.34
N ASP A 78 -5.00 2.85 -6.26
CA ASP A 78 -4.58 2.59 -4.89
C ASP A 78 -3.30 3.37 -4.49
N LEU A 79 -3.24 4.62 -4.91
CA LEU A 79 -2.10 5.52 -4.69
C LEU A 79 -2.61 6.92 -4.36
N SER A 80 -2.46 7.38 -3.12
CA SER A 80 -2.69 8.75 -2.74
C SER A 80 -1.43 9.61 -2.83
N ILE A 81 -1.60 10.88 -3.12
CA ILE A 81 -0.53 11.89 -3.03
C ILE A 81 -0.81 12.79 -1.83
N ASN A 82 0.18 12.99 -0.97
CA ASN A 82 0.03 13.70 0.29
C ASN A 82 0.77 15.04 0.37
N ASN A 83 1.55 15.41 -0.67
CA ASN A 83 2.28 16.67 -0.72
C ASN A 83 2.27 17.28 -2.13
N LEU A 84 2.45 18.60 -2.21
CA LEU A 84 2.39 19.35 -3.46
C LEU A 84 3.59 19.07 -4.38
N GLU A 85 4.75 18.77 -3.84
CA GLU A 85 5.95 18.48 -4.64
C GLU A 85 5.76 17.21 -5.49
N ASP A 86 5.12 16.18 -4.92
CA ASP A 86 4.78 14.96 -5.65
C ASP A 86 3.74 15.23 -6.75
N VAL A 87 2.74 16.08 -6.46
CA VAL A 87 1.77 16.52 -7.47
C VAL A 87 2.47 17.21 -8.63
N GLU A 88 3.40 18.11 -8.37
CA GLU A 88 4.14 18.85 -9.42
C GLU A 88 4.93 17.91 -10.34
N ALA A 89 5.61 16.92 -9.76
CA ALA A 89 6.35 15.95 -10.54
C ALA A 89 5.43 15.13 -11.47
N ILE A 90 4.31 14.65 -10.96
CA ILE A 90 3.33 13.87 -11.74
C ILE A 90 2.58 14.76 -12.75
N GLU A 91 2.19 15.98 -12.40
CA GLU A 91 1.49 16.92 -13.28
C GLU A 91 2.30 17.21 -14.53
N LYS A 92 3.61 17.49 -14.39
CA LYS A 92 4.51 17.74 -15.51
C LYS A 92 4.55 16.55 -16.49
N SER A 93 4.69 15.34 -15.97
CA SER A 93 4.73 14.11 -16.79
C SER A 93 3.37 13.80 -17.39
N SER A 94 2.28 14.09 -16.66
CA SER A 94 0.90 13.93 -17.11
C SER A 94 0.53 14.90 -18.23
N SER A 95 0.95 16.17 -18.13
CA SER A 95 0.74 17.17 -19.16
C SER A 95 1.43 16.75 -20.46
N LYS A 96 2.67 16.27 -20.36
CA LYS A 96 3.38 15.71 -21.51
C LYS A 96 2.66 14.48 -22.09
N ALA A 97 2.11 13.60 -21.25
CA ALA A 97 1.33 12.46 -21.73
C ALA A 97 0.09 12.90 -22.53
N LYS A 98 -0.62 13.93 -22.06
CA LYS A 98 -1.76 14.51 -22.79
C LYS A 98 -1.37 15.11 -24.14
N GLU A 99 -0.22 15.76 -24.25
CA GLU A 99 0.30 16.24 -25.54
C GLU A 99 0.52 15.11 -26.55
N TYR A 100 0.85 13.90 -26.07
CA TYR A 100 0.96 12.68 -26.86
C TYR A 100 -0.37 11.93 -27.03
N GLY A 101 -1.50 12.52 -26.60
CA GLY A 101 -2.85 11.98 -26.75
C GLY A 101 -3.25 10.91 -25.75
N TRP A 102 -2.52 10.78 -24.62
CA TRP A 102 -2.89 9.86 -23.56
C TRP A 102 -3.97 10.44 -22.65
N ASP A 103 -4.93 9.60 -22.30
CA ASP A 103 -5.90 9.88 -21.21
C ASP A 103 -5.32 9.45 -19.86
N ILE A 104 -5.73 10.14 -18.78
CA ILE A 104 -5.26 9.85 -17.43
C ILE A 104 -6.47 9.68 -16.51
N VAL A 105 -6.52 8.54 -15.82
CA VAL A 105 -7.55 8.21 -14.83
C VAL A 105 -6.86 7.85 -13.52
N TRP A 106 -7.41 8.32 -12.41
CA TRP A 106 -6.92 8.03 -11.06
C TRP A 106 -8.06 7.48 -10.21
N LEU A 107 -7.89 6.28 -9.64
CA LEU A 107 -8.87 5.62 -8.79
C LEU A 107 -8.24 5.33 -7.43
N ASP A 108 -8.85 5.86 -6.36
CA ASP A 108 -8.30 5.69 -5.02
C ASP A 108 -9.41 5.73 -3.96
N HIS A 109 -9.13 5.19 -2.78
CA HIS A 109 -10.06 5.16 -1.66
C HIS A 109 -9.50 5.82 -0.39
N HIS A 110 -8.24 6.27 -0.43
CA HIS A 110 -7.59 6.97 0.65
C HIS A 110 -8.13 8.39 0.86
N TYR A 111 -7.75 9.00 1.96
CA TYR A 111 -8.01 10.42 2.20
C TYR A 111 -7.12 11.28 1.29
N TRP A 112 -7.72 12.31 0.70
CA TRP A 112 -7.07 13.29 -0.15
C TRP A 112 -7.28 14.70 0.40
N ASN A 113 -6.21 15.46 0.53
CA ASN A 113 -6.31 16.89 0.81
C ASN A 113 -7.04 17.60 -0.34
N GLU A 114 -7.93 18.55 -0.03
CA GLU A 114 -8.77 19.22 -1.05
C GLU A 114 -7.96 20.04 -2.06
N GLU A 115 -6.83 20.62 -1.67
CA GLU A 115 -5.95 21.36 -2.58
C GLU A 115 -5.29 20.41 -3.58
N ILE A 116 -4.72 19.32 -3.10
CA ILE A 116 -4.12 18.26 -3.92
C ILE A 116 -5.15 17.63 -4.85
N LYS A 117 -6.33 17.31 -4.33
CA LYS A 117 -7.44 16.75 -5.10
C LYS A 117 -7.82 17.63 -6.27
N LYS A 118 -8.02 18.95 -6.04
CA LYS A 118 -8.33 19.91 -7.11
C LYS A 118 -7.23 19.97 -8.17
N ARG A 119 -5.98 19.93 -7.73
CA ARG A 119 -4.83 19.99 -8.63
C ARG A 119 -4.73 18.73 -9.49
N VAL A 120 -4.90 17.54 -8.89
CA VAL A 120 -4.92 16.27 -9.65
C VAL A 120 -6.09 16.20 -10.62
N GLN A 121 -7.26 16.72 -10.26
CA GLN A 121 -8.42 16.83 -11.15
C GLN A 121 -8.18 17.73 -12.38
N SER A 122 -7.23 18.63 -12.34
CA SER A 122 -6.89 19.50 -13.50
C SER A 122 -6.25 18.72 -14.65
N PHE A 123 -5.54 17.65 -14.35
CA PHE A 123 -4.83 16.85 -15.36
C PHE A 123 -5.28 15.39 -15.47
N SER A 124 -6.12 14.91 -14.58
CA SER A 124 -6.64 13.53 -14.59
C SER A 124 -8.13 13.46 -14.30
N LYS A 125 -8.77 12.37 -14.70
CA LYS A 125 -10.10 12.01 -14.19
C LYS A 125 -9.91 11.29 -12.85
N LEU A 126 -10.14 12.00 -11.74
CA LEU A 126 -10.03 11.46 -10.39
C LEU A 126 -11.37 10.83 -9.97
N ILE A 127 -11.35 9.56 -9.58
CA ILE A 127 -12.48 8.78 -9.09
C ILE A 127 -12.11 8.30 -7.69
N LEU A 128 -12.78 8.84 -6.68
CA LEU A 128 -12.58 8.47 -5.28
C LEU A 128 -13.76 7.68 -4.75
N SER A 129 -13.50 6.75 -3.83
CA SER A 129 -14.57 6.11 -3.06
C SER A 129 -15.30 7.16 -2.26
N PRO A 130 -16.65 7.22 -2.32
CA PRO A 130 -17.40 8.05 -1.39
C PRO A 130 -17.17 7.57 0.05
N GLU A 131 -17.01 8.51 0.99
CA GLU A 131 -16.73 8.18 2.41
C GLU A 131 -17.72 7.20 3.04
N HIS A 132 -18.98 7.21 2.58
CA HIS A 132 -20.05 6.35 3.09
C HIS A 132 -20.12 4.96 2.41
N GLU A 133 -19.38 4.72 1.31
CA GLU A 133 -19.47 3.47 0.54
C GLU A 133 -18.38 2.46 0.92
N GLN A 134 -17.31 2.87 1.57
CA GLN A 134 -16.20 2.02 1.99
C GLN A 134 -15.74 1.02 0.90
N LYS A 135 -15.43 1.52 -0.29
CA LYS A 135 -14.91 0.69 -1.39
C LYS A 135 -13.40 0.79 -1.48
N CYS A 136 -12.73 -0.34 -1.64
CA CYS A 136 -11.32 -0.37 -1.95
C CYS A 136 -11.03 -0.01 -3.43
N ALA A 137 -9.78 0.23 -3.79
CA ALA A 137 -9.42 0.65 -5.15
C ALA A 137 -9.70 -0.43 -6.19
N ALA A 138 -9.53 -1.71 -5.88
CA ALA A 138 -9.85 -2.83 -6.78
C ALA A 138 -11.35 -2.88 -7.12
N GLU A 139 -12.23 -2.54 -6.17
CA GLU A 139 -13.67 -2.44 -6.45
C GLU A 139 -13.95 -1.29 -7.41
N LEU A 140 -13.33 -0.12 -7.23
CA LEU A 140 -13.47 1.02 -8.13
C LEU A 140 -12.99 0.67 -9.54
N VAL A 141 -11.83 0.02 -9.65
CA VAL A 141 -11.28 -0.44 -10.93
C VAL A 141 -12.20 -1.46 -11.59
N CYS A 142 -12.71 -2.44 -10.83
CA CYS A 142 -13.64 -3.46 -11.33
C CYS A 142 -14.95 -2.84 -11.83
N GLN A 143 -15.55 -1.94 -11.06
CA GLN A 143 -16.79 -1.25 -11.43
C GLN A 143 -16.63 -0.39 -12.69
N GLN A 144 -15.47 0.27 -12.83
CA GLN A 144 -15.22 1.18 -13.92
C GLN A 144 -14.87 0.45 -15.23
N PHE A 145 -14.13 -0.67 -15.16
CA PHE A 145 -13.52 -1.27 -16.34
C PHE A 145 -13.87 -2.74 -16.59
N ALA A 146 -14.36 -3.46 -15.59
CA ALA A 146 -14.51 -4.92 -15.65
C ALA A 146 -15.77 -5.45 -14.95
N LYS A 147 -16.82 -4.63 -14.82
CA LYS A 147 -18.04 -4.93 -14.04
C LYS A 147 -18.76 -6.22 -14.44
N ASP A 148 -18.60 -6.69 -15.69
CA ASP A 148 -19.28 -7.87 -16.21
C ASP A 148 -18.38 -9.14 -16.17
N ARG A 149 -17.14 -9.01 -15.65
CA ARG A 149 -16.17 -10.11 -15.58
C ARG A 149 -16.17 -10.77 -14.20
N THR A 150 -16.59 -12.04 -14.13
CA THR A 150 -16.69 -12.79 -12.86
C THR A 150 -15.37 -12.87 -12.12
N ALA A 151 -14.26 -13.13 -12.82
CA ALA A 151 -12.93 -13.18 -12.18
C ALA A 151 -12.56 -11.85 -11.53
N CYS A 152 -12.86 -10.72 -12.19
CA CYS A 152 -12.59 -9.38 -11.66
C CYS A 152 -13.44 -9.07 -10.42
N LYS A 153 -14.72 -9.47 -10.41
CA LYS A 153 -15.58 -9.33 -9.23
C LYS A 153 -15.02 -10.10 -8.02
N ARG A 154 -14.58 -11.34 -8.24
CA ARG A 154 -13.96 -12.15 -7.17
C ARG A 154 -12.69 -11.53 -6.62
N MET A 155 -11.84 -10.95 -7.49
CA MET A 155 -10.65 -10.21 -7.06
C MET A 155 -11.03 -8.98 -6.24
N ALA A 156 -11.99 -8.18 -6.70
CA ALA A 156 -12.45 -6.99 -6.01
C ALA A 156 -13.07 -7.32 -4.64
N GLU A 157 -13.89 -8.36 -4.55
CA GLU A 157 -14.47 -8.85 -3.31
C GLU A 157 -13.40 -9.34 -2.31
N PHE A 158 -12.42 -10.09 -2.80
CA PHE A 158 -11.32 -10.54 -1.95
C PHE A 158 -10.49 -9.36 -1.43
N ALA A 159 -10.16 -8.37 -2.30
CA ALA A 159 -9.45 -7.17 -1.90
C ALA A 159 -10.21 -6.39 -0.82
N HIS A 160 -11.53 -6.20 -1.00
CA HIS A 160 -12.40 -5.55 -0.03
C HIS A 160 -12.35 -6.21 1.35
N ILE A 161 -12.47 -7.54 1.40
CA ILE A 161 -12.44 -8.31 2.65
C ILE A 161 -11.11 -8.12 3.37
N VAL A 162 -10.00 -8.16 2.64
CA VAL A 162 -8.66 -8.03 3.19
C VAL A 162 -8.37 -6.60 3.66
N ASP A 163 -8.72 -5.62 2.85
CA ASP A 163 -8.43 -4.20 3.11
C ASP A 163 -9.19 -3.67 4.33
N PHE A 164 -10.51 -3.99 4.41
CA PHE A 164 -11.36 -3.60 5.53
C PHE A 164 -11.34 -4.58 6.71
N ARG A 165 -10.56 -5.67 6.63
CA ARG A 165 -10.44 -6.69 7.68
C ARG A 165 -11.79 -7.14 8.22
N LEU A 166 -12.67 -7.53 7.31
CA LEU A 166 -14.04 -7.91 7.68
C LEU A 166 -14.04 -9.11 8.63
N PRO A 167 -14.70 -9.01 9.80
CA PRO A 167 -14.72 -10.10 10.77
C PRO A 167 -15.55 -11.28 10.28
N GLY A 168 -15.22 -12.48 10.75
CA GLY A 168 -16.03 -13.69 10.53
C GLY A 168 -15.80 -14.39 9.18
N ILE A 169 -14.92 -13.88 8.33
CA ILE A 169 -14.55 -14.56 7.09
C ILE A 169 -13.31 -15.40 7.37
N HIS A 170 -13.56 -16.68 7.64
CA HIS A 170 -12.51 -17.68 7.83
C HIS A 170 -12.25 -18.41 6.51
N ASN A 171 -11.02 -18.89 6.32
CA ASN A 171 -10.57 -19.68 5.16
C ASN A 171 -10.27 -18.86 3.85
N LEU A 172 -9.92 -17.60 3.98
CA LEU A 172 -9.30 -16.92 2.84
C LEU A 172 -7.85 -17.42 2.64
N PRO A 173 -7.40 -17.55 1.39
CA PRO A 173 -6.00 -17.78 1.11
C PRO A 173 -5.11 -16.72 1.76
N PRO A 174 -3.95 -17.08 2.34
CA PRO A 174 -3.05 -16.15 3.02
C PRO A 174 -2.23 -15.29 2.04
N LEU A 175 -2.86 -14.81 0.97
CA LEU A 175 -2.24 -14.00 -0.08
C LEU A 175 -1.54 -12.73 0.47
N PRO A 176 -2.08 -12.01 1.48
CA PRO A 176 -1.37 -10.86 2.07
C PRO A 176 -0.01 -11.24 2.67
N GLU A 177 0.10 -12.45 3.21
CA GLU A 177 1.35 -12.95 3.78
C GLU A 177 2.36 -13.30 2.68
N ILE A 178 1.92 -13.95 1.61
CA ILE A 178 2.78 -14.24 0.44
C ILE A 178 3.27 -12.94 -0.22
N ILE A 179 2.43 -11.92 -0.35
CA ILE A 179 2.83 -10.60 -0.84
C ILE A 179 3.94 -10.02 0.04
N THR A 180 3.77 -10.06 1.36
CA THR A 180 4.76 -9.57 2.32
C THR A 180 6.07 -10.36 2.20
N TYR A 181 5.99 -11.68 2.05
CA TYR A 181 7.13 -12.57 1.84
C TYR A 181 7.87 -12.23 0.55
N TYR A 182 7.16 -12.13 -0.57
CA TYR A 182 7.78 -11.78 -1.85
C TYR A 182 8.46 -10.40 -1.82
N ARG A 183 7.84 -9.42 -1.15
CA ARG A 183 8.44 -8.08 -0.97
C ARG A 183 9.72 -8.09 -0.13
N SER A 184 9.95 -9.13 0.65
CA SER A 184 11.20 -9.31 1.41
C SER A 184 12.34 -9.90 0.58
N MET A 185 12.05 -10.41 -0.62
CA MET A 185 13.01 -11.08 -1.50
C MET A 185 13.76 -10.10 -2.42
N PRO A 186 14.97 -10.45 -2.89
CA PRO A 186 15.73 -9.63 -3.85
C PRO A 186 15.00 -9.45 -5.19
N ASP A 187 14.21 -10.44 -5.63
CA ASP A 187 13.46 -10.48 -6.88
C ASP A 187 11.97 -10.10 -6.69
N ALA A 188 11.65 -9.35 -5.64
CA ALA A 188 10.30 -8.95 -5.24
C ALA A 188 9.43 -8.51 -6.42
N TYR A 189 9.93 -7.58 -7.24
CA TYR A 189 9.18 -7.06 -8.38
C TYR A 189 8.73 -8.16 -9.34
N SER A 190 9.63 -9.09 -9.68
CA SER A 190 9.32 -10.22 -10.56
C SER A 190 8.28 -11.16 -9.95
N LYS A 191 8.40 -11.46 -8.66
CA LYS A 191 7.45 -12.30 -7.92
C LYS A 191 6.05 -11.67 -7.87
N LEU A 192 5.95 -10.37 -7.59
CA LEU A 192 4.68 -9.66 -7.57
C LEU A 192 4.04 -9.57 -8.98
N GLN A 193 4.85 -9.38 -10.03
CA GLN A 193 4.36 -9.44 -11.41
C GLN A 193 3.81 -10.83 -11.76
N GLN A 194 4.41 -11.91 -11.30
CA GLN A 194 3.90 -13.28 -11.48
C GLN A 194 2.55 -13.48 -10.77
N LEU A 195 2.37 -12.92 -9.56
CA LEU A 195 1.06 -12.93 -8.87
C LEU A 195 0.00 -12.19 -9.67
N ILE A 196 0.31 -11.01 -10.20
CA ILE A 196 -0.61 -10.24 -11.06
C ILE A 196 -0.98 -11.05 -12.30
N GLU A 197 -0.01 -11.73 -12.91
CA GLU A 197 -0.24 -12.55 -14.09
C GLU A 197 -1.19 -13.71 -13.79
N LYS A 198 -0.93 -14.48 -12.72
CA LYS A 198 -1.81 -15.56 -12.25
C LYS A 198 -3.22 -15.03 -11.93
N ALA A 199 -3.32 -13.95 -11.16
CA ALA A 199 -4.59 -13.34 -10.77
C ALA A 199 -5.37 -12.82 -11.97
N SER A 200 -4.71 -12.25 -12.98
CA SER A 200 -5.36 -11.80 -14.22
C SER A 200 -5.99 -12.96 -15.00
N GLY A 201 -5.47 -14.18 -14.86
CA GLY A 201 -6.09 -15.42 -15.34
C GLY A 201 -7.24 -15.93 -14.47
N GLY A 202 -7.57 -15.26 -13.35
CA GLY A 202 -8.61 -15.68 -12.40
C GLY A 202 -8.11 -16.64 -11.31
N ILE A 203 -6.80 -16.89 -11.24
CA ILE A 203 -6.16 -17.79 -10.27
C ILE A 203 -5.30 -16.93 -9.35
N PHE A 204 -5.74 -16.68 -8.13
CA PHE A 204 -4.98 -15.91 -7.14
C PHE A 204 -4.56 -16.76 -5.91
N TRP A 205 -4.87 -18.06 -5.92
CA TRP A 205 -4.32 -19.09 -5.04
C TRP A 205 -4.39 -20.44 -5.73
N ASP A 206 -3.30 -21.18 -5.75
CA ASP A 206 -3.16 -22.51 -6.34
C ASP A 206 -2.23 -23.41 -5.52
N GLU A 207 -2.03 -24.64 -5.96
CA GLU A 207 -1.18 -25.62 -5.27
C GLU A 207 0.27 -25.15 -5.15
N ASP A 208 0.82 -24.49 -6.18
CA ASP A 208 2.20 -23.96 -6.16
C ASP A 208 2.36 -22.90 -5.07
N LEU A 209 1.38 -21.97 -4.94
CA LEU A 209 1.39 -20.94 -3.90
C LEU A 209 1.19 -21.54 -2.52
N GLN A 210 0.34 -22.57 -2.39
CA GLN A 210 0.16 -23.30 -1.13
C GLN A 210 1.44 -24.01 -0.70
N GLU A 211 2.11 -24.71 -1.64
CA GLU A 211 3.39 -25.37 -1.37
C GLU A 211 4.49 -24.36 -0.99
N GLU A 212 4.56 -23.22 -1.68
CA GLU A 212 5.53 -22.15 -1.34
C GLU A 212 5.21 -21.53 0.02
N TYR A 213 3.95 -21.36 0.36
CA TYR A 213 3.51 -20.88 1.68
C TYR A 213 3.91 -21.85 2.79
N ASP A 214 3.57 -23.12 2.65
CA ASP A 214 3.78 -24.13 3.70
C ASP A 214 5.27 -24.48 3.88
N ASN A 215 6.01 -24.65 2.78
CA ASN A 215 7.35 -25.20 2.85
C ASN A 215 8.46 -24.12 2.89
N LYS A 216 8.17 -22.89 2.47
CA LYS A 216 9.17 -21.80 2.46
C LYS A 216 8.81 -20.67 3.40
N TYR A 217 7.59 -20.16 3.31
CA TYR A 217 7.20 -18.99 4.09
C TYR A 217 6.96 -19.30 5.57
N LEU A 218 6.17 -20.30 5.90
CA LEU A 218 5.84 -20.61 7.30
C LEU A 218 7.06 -20.86 8.18
N PRO A 219 8.07 -21.67 7.77
CA PRO A 219 9.30 -21.83 8.55
C PRO A 219 10.05 -20.52 8.79
N LEU A 220 10.15 -19.68 7.76
CA LEU A 220 10.80 -18.36 7.87
C LEU A 220 10.02 -17.42 8.77
N LYS A 221 8.68 -17.45 8.70
CA LYS A 221 7.81 -16.65 9.59
C LYS A 221 7.99 -17.06 11.05
N GLU A 222 8.03 -18.36 11.35
CA GLU A 222 8.24 -18.87 12.70
C GLU A 222 9.59 -18.44 13.27
N GLU A 223 10.67 -18.59 12.50
CA GLU A 223 12.00 -18.14 12.89
C GLU A 223 12.05 -16.62 13.12
N ALA A 224 11.51 -15.85 12.19
CA ALA A 224 11.45 -14.41 12.28
C ALA A 224 10.61 -13.92 13.47
N LEU A 225 9.48 -14.60 13.75
CA LEU A 225 8.65 -14.31 14.91
C LEU A 225 9.40 -14.60 16.22
N ALA A 226 10.08 -15.74 16.32
CA ALA A 226 10.90 -16.08 17.46
C ALA A 226 12.04 -15.06 17.69
N SER A 227 12.66 -14.58 16.62
CA SER A 227 13.67 -13.53 16.69
C SER A 227 13.09 -12.20 17.20
N ALA A 228 11.95 -11.79 16.66
CA ALA A 228 11.27 -10.56 17.08
C ALA A 228 10.83 -10.62 18.55
N LEU A 229 10.34 -11.78 19.02
CA LEU A 229 9.99 -11.98 20.43
C LEU A 229 11.20 -11.90 21.37
N LYS A 230 12.37 -12.35 20.94
CA LYS A 230 13.62 -12.20 21.72
C LYS A 230 14.03 -10.73 21.86
N SER A 231 13.75 -9.89 20.88
CA SER A 231 14.05 -8.44 20.93
C SER A 231 12.99 -7.64 21.70
N LEU A 232 11.85 -8.26 22.02
CA LEU A 232 10.70 -7.60 22.65
C LEU A 232 11.04 -7.12 24.06
N SER A 233 10.93 -5.82 24.30
CA SER A 233 11.13 -5.18 25.59
C SER A 233 10.00 -4.21 25.92
N LEU A 234 9.76 -4.01 27.23
CA LEU A 234 8.79 -3.06 27.75
C LEU A 234 9.48 -1.82 28.29
N HIS A 235 8.91 -0.67 27.97
CA HIS A 235 9.40 0.63 28.42
C HIS A 235 8.25 1.49 28.94
N ASN A 236 8.49 2.14 30.08
CA ASN A 236 7.60 3.18 30.60
C ASN A 236 8.05 4.51 30.04
N ILE A 237 7.23 5.14 29.21
CA ILE A 237 7.51 6.43 28.58
C ILE A 237 6.31 7.36 28.82
N GLY A 238 6.52 8.40 29.59
CA GLY A 238 5.43 9.21 30.11
C GLY A 238 4.43 8.34 30.88
N ASN A 239 3.15 8.41 30.52
CA ASN A 239 2.08 7.63 31.13
C ASN A 239 1.79 6.30 30.39
N TYR A 240 2.65 5.86 29.46
CA TYR A 240 2.40 4.72 28.61
C TYR A 240 3.37 3.58 28.88
N ILE A 241 2.84 2.35 28.87
CA ILE A 241 3.66 1.13 28.78
C ILE A 241 3.75 0.78 27.29
N ILE A 242 4.95 0.83 26.74
CA ILE A 242 5.24 0.66 25.31
C ILE A 242 6.06 -0.59 25.11
N ALA A 243 5.60 -1.48 24.23
CA ALA A 243 6.40 -2.61 23.78
C ALA A 243 7.21 -2.20 22.55
N VAL A 244 8.51 -2.45 22.56
CA VAL A 244 9.43 -2.18 21.46
C VAL A 244 10.04 -3.49 21.00
N ALA A 245 10.03 -3.75 19.70
CA ALA A 245 10.61 -4.94 19.11
C ALA A 245 11.18 -4.67 17.72
N GLU A 246 12.19 -5.45 17.32
CA GLU A 246 12.69 -5.46 15.95
C GLU A 246 11.68 -6.07 15.00
N SER A 247 11.53 -5.49 13.81
CA SER A 247 10.55 -5.88 12.81
C SER A 247 11.21 -6.62 11.65
N PRO A 248 11.09 -7.95 11.57
CA PRO A 248 11.49 -8.71 10.40
C PRO A 248 10.71 -8.27 9.16
N LYS A 249 11.39 -8.23 8.00
CA LYS A 249 10.74 -7.83 6.74
C LYS A 249 9.72 -8.83 6.22
N VAL A 250 9.86 -10.10 6.63
CA VAL A 250 9.06 -11.22 6.16
C VAL A 250 7.68 -11.31 6.82
N ILE A 251 7.42 -10.56 7.89
CA ILE A 251 6.15 -10.55 8.61
C ILE A 251 5.47 -9.18 8.47
N ALA A 252 4.18 -9.19 8.15
CA ALA A 252 3.38 -7.97 8.13
C ALA A 252 3.35 -7.33 9.54
N LYS A 253 3.61 -6.01 9.60
CA LYS A 253 3.71 -5.27 10.88
C LYS A 253 2.44 -5.33 11.71
N SER A 254 1.28 -5.51 11.09
CA SER A 254 0.01 -5.71 11.79
C SER A 254 -0.04 -7.03 12.54
N ILE A 255 0.35 -8.12 11.87
CA ILE A 255 0.39 -9.46 12.48
C ILE A 255 1.39 -9.48 13.63
N LEU A 256 2.56 -8.88 13.40
CA LEU A 256 3.60 -8.82 14.43
C LEU A 256 3.14 -8.00 15.65
N ALA A 257 2.50 -6.84 15.44
CA ALA A 257 1.98 -6.03 16.54
C ALA A 257 0.88 -6.75 17.34
N GLU A 258 -0.04 -7.44 16.67
CA GLU A 258 -1.06 -8.27 17.35
C GLU A 258 -0.42 -9.32 18.23
N LYS A 259 0.61 -10.02 17.73
CA LYS A 259 1.36 -11.00 18.52
C LYS A 259 2.06 -10.36 19.73
N MET A 260 2.66 -9.18 19.56
CA MET A 260 3.31 -8.44 20.65
C MET A 260 2.32 -8.02 21.74
N PHE A 261 1.09 -7.61 21.37
CA PHE A 261 0.03 -7.31 22.35
C PHE A 261 -0.46 -8.55 23.10
N VAL A 262 -0.41 -9.74 22.50
CA VAL A 262 -0.71 -10.99 23.19
C VAL A 262 0.39 -11.35 24.19
N GLU A 263 1.65 -11.21 23.79
CA GLU A 263 2.81 -11.52 24.64
C GLU A 263 3.01 -10.50 25.80
N LYS A 264 2.62 -9.23 25.54
CA LYS A 264 2.72 -8.12 26.48
C LYS A 264 1.38 -7.41 26.62
N PRO A 265 0.40 -8.01 27.31
CA PRO A 265 -0.97 -7.48 27.39
C PRO A 265 -1.06 -6.15 28.15
N GLU A 266 -0.07 -5.80 28.96
CA GLU A 266 0.04 -4.52 29.65
C GLU A 266 0.44 -3.35 28.72
N ALA A 267 1.04 -3.65 27.56
CA ALA A 267 1.42 -2.62 26.61
C ALA A 267 0.16 -1.99 25.97
N VAL A 268 0.14 -0.66 25.93
CA VAL A 268 -0.92 0.12 25.26
C VAL A 268 -0.52 0.55 23.85
N MET A 269 0.76 0.43 23.54
CA MET A 269 1.35 0.74 22.24
C MET A 269 2.49 -0.25 21.93
N VAL A 270 2.57 -0.64 20.66
CA VAL A 270 3.70 -1.41 20.11
C VAL A 270 4.44 -0.54 19.10
N VAL A 271 5.76 -0.49 19.23
CA VAL A 271 6.65 0.14 18.26
C VAL A 271 7.57 -0.91 17.68
N LEU A 272 7.41 -1.14 16.39
CA LEU A 272 8.22 -2.05 15.60
C LEU A 272 9.24 -1.25 14.82
N PHE A 273 10.53 -1.61 14.92
CA PHE A 273 11.57 -0.91 14.21
C PHE A 273 12.40 -1.83 13.32
N SER A 274 13.02 -1.28 12.31
CA SER A 274 14.01 -1.96 11.48
C SER A 274 15.38 -1.26 11.57
N PRO A 275 16.47 -1.99 11.33
CA PRO A 275 17.83 -1.43 11.47
C PRO A 275 18.10 -0.19 10.60
N ASP A 276 17.33 -0.01 9.50
CA ASP A 276 17.39 1.17 8.63
C ASP A 276 16.67 2.40 9.21
N GLY A 277 16.22 2.33 10.46
CA GLY A 277 15.59 3.44 11.20
C GLY A 277 14.08 3.58 10.98
N LYS A 278 13.48 2.81 10.12
CA LYS A 278 12.02 2.85 9.94
C LYS A 278 11.32 2.28 11.16
N ILE A 279 10.34 3.01 11.68
CA ILE A 279 9.48 2.57 12.77
C ILE A 279 8.02 2.49 12.33
N SER A 280 7.30 1.56 12.93
CA SER A 280 5.85 1.45 12.84
C SER A 280 5.25 1.48 14.23
N ILE A 281 4.38 2.45 14.47
CA ILE A 281 3.71 2.69 15.74
C ILE A 281 2.30 2.15 15.63
N ARG A 282 1.87 1.31 16.58
CA ARG A 282 0.54 0.72 16.63
C ARG A 282 -0.03 0.84 18.02
N ARG A 283 -1.26 1.35 18.14
CA ARG A 283 -1.96 1.37 19.44
C ARG A 283 -2.76 0.10 19.68
N LYS A 284 -2.93 -0.26 20.94
CA LYS A 284 -3.87 -1.31 21.33
C LYS A 284 -5.31 -0.85 21.04
N PRO A 285 -6.16 -1.72 20.48
CA PRO A 285 -7.58 -1.40 20.31
C PRO A 285 -8.23 -0.93 21.62
N GLY A 286 -9.09 0.08 21.52
CA GLY A 286 -9.77 0.68 22.70
C GLY A 286 -8.96 1.73 23.46
N THR A 287 -7.71 2.04 23.06
CA THR A 287 -6.94 3.15 23.64
C THR A 287 -7.08 4.42 22.81
N ASN A 288 -6.91 5.60 23.47
CA ASN A 288 -7.02 6.91 22.82
C ASN A 288 -5.68 7.48 22.34
N ILE A 289 -4.63 6.63 22.20
CA ILE A 289 -3.33 7.06 21.73
C ILE A 289 -3.43 7.48 20.25
N ARG A 290 -2.84 8.61 19.91
CA ARG A 290 -2.76 9.15 18.55
C ARG A 290 -1.40 8.81 17.95
N CYS A 291 -1.31 7.66 17.27
CA CYS A 291 -0.07 7.22 16.61
C CYS A 291 0.40 8.22 15.56
N ASP A 292 -0.51 8.83 14.82
CA ASP A 292 -0.24 9.86 13.83
C ASP A 292 0.42 11.11 14.42
N MET A 293 -0.01 11.55 15.61
CA MET A 293 0.60 12.69 16.31
C MET A 293 2.03 12.37 16.79
N ILE A 294 2.26 11.16 17.28
CA ILE A 294 3.60 10.73 17.68
C ILE A 294 4.51 10.64 16.44
N ALA A 295 4.03 10.03 15.37
CA ALA A 295 4.78 9.91 14.14
C ALA A 295 5.09 11.28 13.51
N SER A 296 4.16 12.23 13.54
CA SER A 296 4.36 13.57 12.97
C SER A 296 5.49 14.35 13.67
N LYS A 297 5.63 14.20 14.98
CA LYS A 297 6.77 14.76 15.73
C LYS A 297 8.13 14.15 15.32
N LEU A 298 8.11 12.98 14.68
CA LEU A 298 9.27 12.29 14.10
C LEU A 298 9.33 12.44 12.56
N ASN A 299 8.69 13.48 12.01
CA ASN A 299 8.59 13.73 10.57
C ASN A 299 7.98 12.55 9.79
N GLY A 300 7.09 11.81 10.44
CA GLY A 300 6.33 10.71 9.86
C GLY A 300 4.84 11.03 9.72
N GLY A 301 4.01 9.99 9.55
CA GLY A 301 2.56 10.15 9.41
C GLY A 301 1.85 8.81 9.41
N GLY A 302 0.54 8.85 9.18
CA GLY A 302 -0.34 7.68 9.14
C GLY A 302 -1.68 7.95 9.78
N HIS A 303 -2.32 6.89 10.28
CA HIS A 303 -3.61 6.94 10.93
C HIS A 303 -3.48 7.07 12.46
N SER A 304 -4.55 7.48 13.11
CA SER A 304 -4.59 7.59 14.59
C SER A 304 -4.29 6.27 15.30
N TYR A 305 -4.54 5.14 14.67
CA TYR A 305 -4.31 3.80 15.23
C TYR A 305 -3.03 3.11 14.73
N ALA A 306 -2.44 3.60 13.64
CA ALA A 306 -1.24 3.03 13.01
C ALA A 306 -0.50 4.08 12.20
N ALA A 307 0.74 4.35 12.53
CA ALA A 307 1.55 5.35 11.86
C ALA A 307 3.00 4.88 11.70
N GLY A 308 3.76 5.55 10.85
CA GLY A 308 5.17 5.26 10.62
C GLY A 308 6.01 6.52 10.61
N ALA A 309 7.28 6.37 10.97
CA ALA A 309 8.28 7.43 10.91
C ALA A 309 9.65 6.82 10.58
N THR A 310 10.64 7.68 10.40
CA THR A 310 12.03 7.25 10.27
C THR A 310 12.88 7.96 11.33
N ILE A 311 13.56 7.17 12.15
CA ILE A 311 14.53 7.69 13.12
C ILE A 311 15.89 7.71 12.41
N THR A 312 16.51 8.87 12.39
CA THR A 312 17.87 9.04 11.87
C THR A 312 18.79 9.45 13.02
N ARG A 313 19.97 8.85 13.10
CA ARG A 313 21.04 9.29 14.00
C ARG A 313 22.32 9.57 13.21
N GLU A 314 22.99 10.64 13.58
CA GLU A 314 24.32 10.95 13.05
C GLU A 314 25.26 9.78 13.35
N ASN A 315 25.89 9.24 12.31
CA ASN A 315 26.89 8.16 12.34
C ASN A 315 26.38 6.76 12.77
N SER A 316 25.07 6.50 12.82
CA SER A 316 24.54 5.16 13.11
C SER A 316 24.04 4.47 11.82
N ILE A 317 24.67 3.35 11.46
CA ILE A 317 24.25 2.50 10.34
C ILE A 317 23.11 1.56 10.77
N ASN A 318 23.02 1.25 12.06
CA ASN A 318 21.99 0.38 12.63
C ASN A 318 21.32 1.04 13.83
N ILE A 319 20.02 1.22 13.77
CA ILE A 319 19.19 1.69 14.88
C ILE A 319 18.95 0.53 15.85
N GLN A 320 19.10 0.82 17.15
CA GLN A 320 18.89 -0.13 18.24
C GLN A 320 17.64 0.23 19.05
N THR A 321 17.17 -0.68 19.89
CA THR A 321 16.03 -0.44 20.79
C THR A 321 16.22 0.83 21.64
N THR A 322 17.42 1.09 22.13
CA THR A 322 17.75 2.29 22.93
C THR A 322 17.51 3.58 22.15
N ASP A 323 17.81 3.59 20.85
CA ASP A 323 17.63 4.74 19.97
C ASP A 323 16.15 5.05 19.76
N VAL A 324 15.36 3.99 19.56
CA VAL A 324 13.90 4.08 19.42
C VAL A 324 13.28 4.62 20.71
N VAL A 325 13.66 4.05 21.85
CA VAL A 325 13.15 4.47 23.17
C VAL A 325 13.46 5.94 23.43
N GLN A 326 14.69 6.38 23.22
CA GLN A 326 15.09 7.77 23.42
C GLN A 326 14.34 8.74 22.51
N SER A 327 14.14 8.37 21.25
CA SER A 327 13.36 9.19 20.31
C SER A 327 11.90 9.30 20.73
N LEU A 328 11.31 8.19 21.22
CA LEU A 328 9.93 8.19 21.73
C LEU A 328 9.80 9.02 23.01
N GLN A 329 10.75 8.92 23.94
CA GLN A 329 10.78 9.74 25.16
C GLN A 329 10.77 11.23 24.81
N THR A 330 11.62 11.65 23.89
CA THR A 330 11.71 13.04 23.46
C THR A 330 10.37 13.58 22.93
N VAL A 331 9.59 12.77 22.19
CA VAL A 331 8.36 13.24 21.53
C VAL A 331 7.09 13.02 22.34
N ILE A 332 7.09 12.10 23.31
CA ILE A 332 5.93 11.80 24.16
C ILE A 332 5.95 12.67 25.43
N GLU A 333 7.13 12.98 25.97
CA GLU A 333 7.30 13.78 27.20
C GLU A 333 7.42 15.29 26.91
N SER A 334 7.53 15.70 25.62
CA SER A 334 7.44 17.08 25.15
C SER A 334 5.96 17.48 24.90
#